data_86198796692ed6fc0f09a18b4bbfd8ad
#
_entry.id   86198796692ed6fc0f09a18b4bbfd8ad
#
_cell.length_a   1.000
_cell.length_b   1.000
_cell.length_c   1.000
_cell.angle_alpha   90.00
_cell.angle_beta   90.00
_cell.angle_gamma   90.00
#
_symmetry.space_group_name_H-M   'P 1'
#
loop_
_entity.id
_entity.type
_entity.pdbx_description
1 polymer ?
#
loop_
_entity_poly.entity_id
_entity_poly.type
_entity_poly.pdbx_seq_one_letter_code
_entity_poly.pdbx_strand_id
1 'polypeptide(L)'
;NQYFMPNIQLKLTDHIKKFANTSIDISDGLLADLDKMINCQKLSYKLFLQDIPISNNLKKILVLKNLSKINCISNGDDYQVLFTASKNKMRIIKKIASNCRVKLTKIGSIQSNVKKSSIIDDKKRQITLKNKGYFHKF
;
A
#
# COMPACT_ATOMS: atom_id res chain seq x y z
N ASN A 1 -19.36 -6.20 -3.15
CA ASN A 1 -19.78 -6.20 -1.72
C ASN A 1 -18.64 -6.11 -0.69
N GLN A 2 -17.37 -5.89 -1.09
CA GLN A 2 -16.26 -5.75 -0.14
C GLN A 2 -16.35 -4.46 0.71
N TYR A 3 -17.03 -3.44 0.24
CA TYR A 3 -17.27 -2.21 0.99
C TYR A 3 -18.11 -2.45 2.25
N PHE A 4 -19.18 -3.26 2.14
CA PHE A 4 -20.05 -3.57 3.29
C PHE A 4 -19.55 -4.76 4.13
N MET A 5 -18.74 -5.63 3.54
CA MET A 5 -18.18 -6.82 4.19
C MET A 5 -16.73 -7.00 3.77
N PRO A 6 -15.80 -6.23 4.35
CA PRO A 6 -14.40 -6.33 4.02
C PRO A 6 -13.84 -7.70 4.40
N ASN A 7 -13.01 -8.26 3.53
CA ASN A 7 -12.34 -9.54 3.80
C ASN A 7 -11.16 -9.32 4.74
N ILE A 8 -11.41 -9.43 6.03
CA ILE A 8 -10.38 -9.26 7.07
C ILE A 8 -9.41 -10.45 7.04
N GLN A 9 -8.13 -10.17 6.88
CA GLN A 9 -7.07 -11.18 6.74
C GLN A 9 -6.59 -11.72 8.11
N LEU A 10 -7.52 -12.24 8.95
CA LEU A 10 -7.22 -12.71 10.31
C LEU A 10 -6.05 -13.69 10.37
N LYS A 11 -6.01 -14.66 9.43
CA LYS A 11 -4.90 -15.62 9.37
C LYS A 11 -3.53 -15.00 9.15
N LEU A 12 -3.47 -13.86 8.47
CA LEU A 12 -2.22 -13.13 8.25
C LEU A 12 -1.82 -12.35 9.51
N THR A 13 -2.78 -11.75 10.22
CA THR A 13 -2.50 -10.91 11.39
C THR A 13 -1.81 -11.70 12.50
N ASP A 14 -2.13 -12.96 12.70
CA ASP A 14 -1.46 -13.83 13.68
C ASP A 14 0.03 -14.04 13.37
N HIS A 15 0.41 -13.87 12.13
CA HIS A 15 1.78 -14.10 11.68
C HIS A 15 2.57 -12.85 11.37
N ILE A 16 1.91 -11.69 11.26
CA ILE A 16 2.55 -10.45 10.80
C ILE A 16 3.72 -10.03 11.71
N LYS A 17 3.59 -10.25 13.02
CA LYS A 17 4.65 -9.99 14.01
C LYS A 17 5.95 -10.76 13.78
N LYS A 18 5.93 -11.86 13.00
CA LYS A 18 7.13 -12.67 12.70
C LYS A 18 8.04 -12.03 11.68
N PHE A 19 7.52 -11.11 10.86
CA PHE A 19 8.27 -10.55 9.74
C PHE A 19 8.13 -9.03 9.56
N ALA A 20 7.04 -8.42 9.99
CA ALA A 20 6.83 -6.99 9.81
C ALA A 20 7.64 -6.18 10.82
N ASN A 21 8.19 -5.05 10.37
CA ASN A 21 8.79 -4.04 11.23
C ASN A 21 7.70 -3.10 11.78
N THR A 22 6.72 -2.77 10.94
CA THR A 22 5.53 -2.00 11.29
C THR A 22 4.40 -2.36 10.34
N SER A 23 3.16 -2.15 10.77
CA SER A 23 1.96 -2.37 9.96
C SER A 23 0.87 -1.39 10.32
N ILE A 24 0.00 -1.11 9.35
CA ILE A 24 -1.19 -0.27 9.47
C ILE A 24 -2.27 -0.81 8.52
N ASP A 25 -3.53 -0.60 8.82
CA ASP A 25 -4.62 -0.76 7.86
C ASP A 25 -4.74 0.45 6.94
N ILE A 26 -5.22 0.26 5.73
CA ILE A 26 -5.46 1.34 4.78
C ILE A 26 -6.91 1.80 4.94
N SER A 27 -7.10 2.92 5.63
CA SER A 27 -8.39 3.54 5.90
C SER A 27 -8.55 4.91 5.22
N ASP A 28 -7.56 5.77 5.29
CA ASP A 28 -7.60 7.11 4.69
C ASP A 28 -6.98 7.17 3.29
N GLY A 29 -6.43 6.06 2.85
CA GLY A 29 -5.78 5.88 1.56
C GLY A 29 -4.32 5.49 1.68
N LEU A 30 -3.83 4.74 0.70
CA LEU A 30 -2.49 4.14 0.74
C LEU A 30 -1.39 5.14 1.09
N LEU A 31 -1.43 6.34 0.52
CA LEU A 31 -0.36 7.32 0.71
C LEU A 31 -0.45 8.03 2.06
N ALA A 32 -1.67 8.35 2.52
CA ALA A 32 -1.90 8.96 3.81
C ALA A 32 -1.46 8.01 4.95
N ASP A 33 -1.87 6.75 4.87
CA ASP A 33 -1.54 5.77 5.90
C ASP A 33 -0.07 5.35 5.85
N LEU A 34 0.54 5.33 4.66
CA LEU A 34 1.99 5.14 4.55
C LEU A 34 2.77 6.31 5.17
N ASP A 35 2.35 7.55 4.93
CA ASP A 35 2.96 8.72 5.58
C ASP A 35 2.81 8.65 7.10
N LYS A 36 1.65 8.26 7.65
CA LYS A 36 1.46 8.02 9.09
C LYS A 36 2.38 6.93 9.62
N MET A 37 2.49 5.81 8.89
CA MET A 37 3.30 4.67 9.30
C MET A 37 4.78 5.00 9.42
N ILE A 38 5.31 5.90 8.58
CA ILE A 38 6.71 6.33 8.60
C ILE A 38 6.93 7.68 9.31
N ASN A 39 5.86 8.30 9.83
CA ASN A 39 5.91 9.60 10.48
C ASN A 39 6.89 9.58 11.65
N CYS A 40 7.57 10.70 11.88
CA CYS A 40 8.55 10.90 12.95
C CYS A 40 9.83 10.04 12.86
N GLN A 41 10.02 9.22 11.83
CA GLN A 41 11.17 8.31 11.73
C GLN A 41 12.26 8.78 10.78
N LYS A 42 12.20 10.00 10.26
CA LYS A 42 13.12 10.50 9.22
C LYS A 42 13.30 9.50 8.07
N LEU A 43 12.21 8.88 7.65
CA LEU A 43 12.16 7.92 6.56
C LEU A 43 11.47 8.51 5.34
N SER A 44 11.71 7.95 4.19
CA SER A 44 10.99 8.20 2.96
C SER A 44 10.65 6.89 2.26
N TYR A 45 9.77 6.95 1.28
CA TYR A 45 9.42 5.77 0.48
C TYR A 45 9.63 6.00 -1.02
N LYS A 46 9.83 4.90 -1.71
CA LYS A 46 9.75 4.83 -3.17
C LYS A 46 8.71 3.79 -3.53
N LEU A 47 7.56 4.24 -4.06
CA LEU A 47 6.48 3.37 -4.55
C LEU A 47 6.54 3.22 -6.06
N PHE A 48 6.15 2.04 -6.54
CA PHE A 48 5.96 1.77 -7.96
C PHE A 48 4.47 1.63 -8.25
N LEU A 49 3.90 2.61 -8.96
CA LEU A 49 2.46 2.66 -9.23
C LEU A 49 1.94 1.39 -9.93
N GLN A 50 2.72 0.83 -10.83
CA GLN A 50 2.40 -0.41 -11.53
C GLN A 50 2.21 -1.61 -10.59
N ASP A 51 3.00 -1.68 -9.50
CA ASP A 51 3.01 -2.81 -8.58
C ASP A 51 1.86 -2.77 -7.56
N ILE A 52 1.22 -1.61 -7.38
CA ILE A 52 0.06 -1.48 -6.49
C ILE A 52 -1.10 -2.29 -7.07
N PRO A 53 -1.61 -3.30 -6.34
CA PRO A 53 -2.70 -4.12 -6.84
C PRO A 53 -4.02 -3.35 -6.88
N ILE A 54 -4.79 -3.52 -7.94
CA ILE A 54 -6.17 -3.06 -8.06
C ILE A 54 -7.04 -4.18 -8.63
N SER A 55 -8.33 -4.16 -8.32
CA SER A 55 -9.27 -5.17 -8.81
C SER A 55 -9.43 -5.11 -10.34
N ASN A 56 -9.78 -6.22 -10.96
CA ASN A 56 -10.03 -6.25 -12.40
C ASN A 56 -11.20 -5.33 -12.81
N ASN A 57 -12.21 -5.19 -11.94
CA ASN A 57 -13.34 -4.28 -12.19
C ASN A 57 -12.86 -2.83 -12.18
N LEU A 58 -12.02 -2.45 -11.20
CA LEU A 58 -11.45 -1.11 -11.15
C LEU A 58 -10.58 -0.83 -12.38
N LYS A 59 -9.77 -1.80 -12.84
CA LYS A 59 -8.99 -1.65 -14.08
C LYS A 59 -9.88 -1.32 -15.28
N LYS A 60 -11.00 -2.02 -15.43
CA LYS A 60 -11.97 -1.76 -16.51
C LYS A 60 -12.54 -0.35 -16.42
N ILE A 61 -12.93 0.08 -15.22
CA ILE A 61 -13.48 1.44 -14.99
C ILE A 61 -12.44 2.51 -15.31
N LEU A 62 -11.19 2.33 -14.90
CA LEU A 62 -10.12 3.28 -15.18
C LEU A 62 -9.93 3.47 -16.70
N VAL A 63 -9.92 2.37 -17.46
CA VAL A 63 -9.83 2.43 -18.92
C VAL A 63 -11.04 3.11 -19.52
N LEU A 64 -12.26 2.70 -19.17
CA LEU A 64 -13.50 3.24 -19.72
C LEU A 64 -13.68 4.73 -19.45
N LYS A 65 -13.28 5.19 -18.27
CA LYS A 65 -13.42 6.59 -17.84
C LYS A 65 -12.17 7.43 -18.06
N ASN A 66 -11.14 6.87 -18.68
CA ASN A 66 -9.83 7.52 -18.87
C ASN A 66 -9.27 8.12 -17.56
N LEU A 67 -9.41 7.37 -16.45
CA LEU A 67 -8.95 7.79 -15.14
C LEU A 67 -7.57 7.21 -14.83
N SER A 68 -6.76 7.99 -14.13
CA SER A 68 -5.45 7.52 -13.68
C SER A 68 -5.54 6.67 -12.41
N LYS A 69 -4.80 5.58 -12.36
CA LYS A 69 -4.64 4.72 -11.18
C LYS A 69 -4.20 5.51 -9.94
N ILE A 70 -3.42 6.58 -10.13
CA ILE A 70 -2.91 7.40 -9.05
C ILE A 70 -4.05 8.04 -8.22
N ASN A 71 -5.17 8.38 -8.87
CA ASN A 71 -6.32 8.97 -8.19
C ASN A 71 -7.01 7.96 -7.26
N CYS A 72 -6.91 6.66 -7.56
CA CYS A 72 -7.55 5.62 -6.76
C CYS A 72 -6.77 5.30 -5.49
N ILE A 73 -5.45 5.40 -5.52
CA ILE A 73 -4.60 5.05 -4.35
C ILE A 73 -4.61 6.11 -3.25
N SER A 74 -5.20 7.28 -3.53
CA SER A 74 -5.42 8.35 -2.55
C SER A 74 -6.80 8.29 -1.89
N ASN A 75 -7.66 7.37 -2.33
CA ASN A 75 -8.97 7.15 -1.71
C ASN A 75 -8.83 6.11 -0.60
N GLY A 76 -9.64 6.25 0.45
CA GLY A 76 -9.68 5.33 1.58
C GLY A 76 -10.63 4.15 1.40
N ASP A 77 -10.97 3.52 2.53
CA ASP A 77 -11.92 2.39 2.66
C ASP A 77 -11.47 1.09 1.99
N ASP A 78 -10.17 0.89 1.82
CA ASP A 78 -9.63 -0.36 1.26
C ASP A 78 -9.54 -1.50 2.29
N TYR A 79 -9.35 -1.19 3.57
CA TYR A 79 -9.19 -2.13 4.69
C TYR A 79 -8.17 -3.24 4.42
N GLN A 80 -7.13 -2.91 3.68
CA GLN A 80 -6.02 -3.81 3.41
C GLN A 80 -4.87 -3.55 4.38
N VAL A 81 -4.12 -4.59 4.72
CA VAL A 81 -2.97 -4.45 5.61
C VAL A 81 -1.76 -4.00 4.82
N LEU A 82 -1.22 -2.84 5.18
CA LEU A 82 0.06 -2.34 4.72
C LEU A 82 1.14 -2.64 5.78
N PHE A 83 2.29 -3.14 5.38
CA PHE A 83 3.39 -3.39 6.29
C PHE A 83 4.76 -3.17 5.64
N THR A 84 5.76 -2.95 6.47
CA THR A 84 7.16 -2.97 6.04
C THR A 84 7.87 -4.19 6.59
N ALA A 85 8.85 -4.69 5.84
CA ALA A 85 9.67 -5.82 6.28
C ALA A 85 11.08 -5.73 5.70
N SER A 86 12.04 -6.29 6.42
CA SER A 86 13.41 -6.41 5.96
C SER A 86 13.53 -7.39 4.79
N LYS A 87 14.45 -7.14 3.87
CA LYS A 87 14.66 -7.97 2.66
C LYS A 87 14.94 -9.44 2.98
N ASN A 88 15.66 -9.72 4.07
CA ASN A 88 15.99 -11.09 4.50
C ASN A 88 14.76 -11.89 4.94
N LYS A 89 13.65 -11.24 5.26
CA LYS A 89 12.38 -11.90 5.64
C LYS A 89 11.55 -12.38 4.43
N MET A 90 11.99 -12.15 3.20
CA MET A 90 11.22 -12.47 2.00
C MET A 90 10.81 -13.95 1.91
N ARG A 91 11.68 -14.88 2.33
CA ARG A 91 11.36 -16.33 2.32
C ARG A 91 10.22 -16.66 3.27
N ILE A 92 10.29 -16.17 4.51
CA ILE A 92 9.24 -16.43 5.51
C ILE A 92 7.92 -15.77 5.11
N ILE A 93 7.97 -14.55 4.55
CA ILE A 93 6.78 -13.83 4.05
C ILE A 93 6.07 -14.67 2.98
N LYS A 94 6.80 -15.16 1.97
CA LYS A 94 6.24 -16.01 0.90
C LYS A 94 5.63 -17.29 1.45
N LYS A 95 6.30 -17.97 2.41
CA LYS A 95 5.79 -19.19 3.03
C LYS A 95 4.49 -18.94 3.79
N ILE A 96 4.44 -17.87 4.60
CA ILE A 96 3.25 -17.49 5.37
C ILE A 96 2.10 -17.12 4.42
N ALA A 97 2.37 -16.31 3.39
CA ALA A 97 1.38 -15.92 2.39
C ALA A 97 0.74 -17.15 1.71
N SER A 98 1.56 -18.13 1.31
CA SER A 98 1.08 -19.40 0.75
C SER A 98 0.22 -20.19 1.73
N ASN A 99 0.68 -20.36 2.98
CA ASN A 99 -0.06 -21.10 4.00
C ASN A 99 -1.40 -20.46 4.36
N CYS A 100 -1.43 -19.12 4.42
CA CYS A 100 -2.65 -18.37 4.69
C CYS A 100 -3.55 -18.20 3.46
N ARG A 101 -3.09 -18.61 2.27
CA ARG A 101 -3.75 -18.36 0.97
C ARG A 101 -4.04 -16.88 0.72
N VAL A 102 -3.11 -16.02 1.14
CA VAL A 102 -3.21 -14.57 0.98
C VAL A 102 -2.21 -14.10 -0.04
N LYS A 103 -2.65 -13.26 -0.98
CA LYS A 103 -1.76 -12.62 -1.95
C LYS A 103 -1.09 -11.41 -1.30
N LEU A 104 0.23 -11.45 -1.16
CA LEU A 104 1.05 -10.32 -0.73
C LEU A 104 1.78 -9.74 -1.93
N THR A 105 1.77 -8.43 -2.06
CA THR A 105 2.40 -7.71 -3.18
C THR A 105 3.39 -6.69 -2.63
N LYS A 106 4.64 -6.75 -3.11
CA LYS A 106 5.62 -5.73 -2.84
C LYS A 106 5.35 -4.53 -3.75
N ILE A 107 5.02 -3.39 -3.18
CA ILE A 107 4.65 -2.17 -3.92
C ILE A 107 5.74 -1.09 -3.91
N GLY A 108 6.81 -1.30 -3.13
CA GLY A 108 7.87 -0.30 -3.03
C GLY A 108 8.93 -0.64 -1.99
N SER A 109 9.62 0.38 -1.53
CA SER A 109 10.65 0.28 -0.49
C SER A 109 10.68 1.53 0.39
N ILE A 110 10.98 1.32 1.67
CA ILE A 110 11.34 2.40 2.59
C ILE A 110 12.82 2.69 2.45
N GLN A 111 13.18 3.96 2.51
CA GLN A 111 14.53 4.48 2.40
C GLN A 111 14.85 5.31 3.64
N SER A 112 16.10 5.26 4.08
CA SER A 112 16.56 6.14 5.14
C SER A 112 16.86 7.54 4.57
N ASN A 113 16.35 8.52 5.22
CA ASN A 113 16.81 9.82 5.60
C ASN A 113 17.11 10.94 4.60
N VAL A 114 17.23 10.85 3.31
CA VAL A 114 17.76 12.02 2.59
C VAL A 114 16.92 12.47 1.40
N LYS A 115 16.04 11.63 0.93
CA LYS A 115 15.25 11.92 -0.26
C LYS A 115 13.77 12.09 0.08
N LYS A 116 13.10 13.00 -0.62
CA LYS A 116 11.64 13.11 -0.56
C LYS A 116 11.01 11.80 -1.02
N SER A 117 9.92 11.39 -0.37
CA SER A 117 9.10 10.26 -0.82
C SER A 117 8.69 10.44 -2.28
N SER A 118 8.69 9.37 -3.04
CA SER A 118 8.42 9.40 -4.48
C SER A 118 7.51 8.26 -4.93
N ILE A 119 6.70 8.54 -5.94
CA ILE A 119 5.89 7.56 -6.65
C ILE A 119 6.40 7.52 -8.09
N ILE A 120 6.67 6.33 -8.58
CA ILE A 120 7.21 6.12 -9.91
C ILE A 120 6.11 5.49 -10.78
N ASP A 121 5.84 6.08 -11.93
CA ASP A 121 4.89 5.56 -12.91
C ASP A 121 5.50 4.40 -13.75
N ASP A 122 4.69 3.86 -14.65
CA ASP A 122 5.08 2.79 -15.60
C ASP A 122 6.16 3.25 -16.59
N LYS A 123 6.27 4.57 -16.84
CA LYS A 123 7.30 5.19 -17.67
C LYS A 123 8.53 5.63 -16.89
N LYS A 124 8.68 5.18 -15.64
CA LYS A 124 9.77 5.54 -14.71
C LYS A 124 9.86 7.02 -14.36
N ARG A 125 8.81 7.78 -14.55
CA ARG A 125 8.73 9.20 -14.18
C ARG A 125 8.26 9.33 -12.75
N GLN A 126 8.78 10.32 -12.04
CA GLN A 126 8.31 10.65 -10.69
C GLN A 126 7.01 11.44 -10.77
N ILE A 127 6.00 10.98 -10.03
CA ILE A 127 4.72 11.65 -9.90
C ILE A 127 4.71 12.42 -8.58
N THR A 128 4.26 13.67 -8.63
CA THR A 128 3.98 14.50 -7.45
C THR A 128 2.46 14.61 -7.30
N LEU A 129 1.93 14.29 -6.12
CA LEU A 129 0.51 14.45 -5.82
C LEU A 129 0.27 15.72 -5.03
N LYS A 130 -0.82 16.42 -5.37
CA LYS A 130 -1.33 17.55 -4.59
C LYS A 130 -2.00 17.07 -3.29
N ASN A 131 -2.78 15.98 -3.36
CA ASN A 131 -3.48 15.38 -2.22
C ASN A 131 -3.03 13.92 -2.05
N LYS A 132 -2.75 13.50 -0.81
CA LYS A 132 -2.25 12.16 -0.48
C LYS A 132 -3.29 11.24 0.18
N GLY A 133 -4.46 11.75 0.51
CA GLY A 133 -5.51 10.99 1.18
C GLY A 133 -6.67 11.85 1.63
N TYR A 134 -7.60 11.23 2.36
CA TYR A 134 -8.73 11.92 2.96
C TYR A 134 -8.27 12.68 4.23
N PHE A 135 -8.65 13.95 4.34
CA PHE A 135 -8.41 14.76 5.53
C PHE A 135 -9.76 15.04 6.21
N HIS A 136 -9.92 14.57 7.44
CA HIS A 136 -11.01 15.02 8.29
C HIS A 136 -10.81 16.52 8.57
N LYS A 137 -11.76 17.33 8.12
CA LYS A 137 -11.86 18.73 8.57
C LYS A 137 -12.70 18.71 9.85
N PHE A 138 -12.07 18.93 10.97
CA PHE A 138 -12.74 19.20 12.24
C PHE A 138 -13.07 20.68 12.32
#